data_37faa6276750657aa54cfca757f5a12d
#
_entry.id   37faa6276750657aa54cfca757f5a12d
#
_cell.length_a   1.000
_cell.length_b   1.000
_cell.length_c   1.000
_cell.angle_alpha   90.00
_cell.angle_beta   90.00
_cell.angle_gamma   90.00
#
_symmetry.space_group_name_H-M   'P 1'
#
loop_
_entity.id
_entity.type
_entity.pdbx_description
1 polymer ?
#
loop_
_entity_poly.entity_id
_entity_poly.type
_entity_poly.pdbx_seq_one_letter_code
_entity_poly.pdbx_strand_id
1 'polypeptide(L)'
;MRLTAPLLLLTCALMLVADAGRADDAVSLSLVMKGHKFEPAELHAPPGRAIAIHVKNLNPSASEFESGDLHFEKVVPAGNDAVVHVRPQQPGRYNFFDDFHHETQGFLVVP
;
A
#
# COMPACT_ATOMS: atom_id res chain seq x y z
N MET A 1 3.70 4.74 -71.22
CA MET A 1 4.03 3.86 -70.05
C MET A 1 3.98 4.68 -68.78
N ARG A 2 3.10 4.36 -67.93
CA ARG A 2 2.96 5.01 -66.60
C ARG A 2 3.43 4.06 -65.53
N LEU A 3 4.51 4.43 -64.89
CA LEU A 3 4.99 3.72 -63.71
C LEU A 3 4.25 4.29 -62.49
N THR A 4 3.36 3.53 -61.96
CA THR A 4 2.76 3.88 -60.66
C THR A 4 3.63 3.26 -59.56
N ALA A 5 4.35 4.13 -58.85
CA ALA A 5 5.04 3.70 -57.65
C ALA A 5 4.03 3.42 -56.54
N PRO A 6 4.11 2.28 -55.89
CA PRO A 6 3.25 2.06 -54.71
C PRO A 6 3.73 2.96 -53.58
N LEU A 7 2.80 3.75 -53.08
CA LEU A 7 3.01 4.54 -51.90
C LEU A 7 3.05 3.58 -50.68
N LEU A 8 4.24 3.35 -50.17
CA LEU A 8 4.42 2.56 -48.97
C LEU A 8 4.01 3.41 -47.79
N LEU A 9 2.78 3.22 -47.31
CA LEU A 9 2.35 3.81 -46.09
C LEU A 9 3.03 3.06 -44.94
N LEU A 10 4.08 3.67 -44.43
CA LEU A 10 4.71 3.21 -43.19
C LEU A 10 3.84 3.66 -42.03
N THR A 11 2.89 2.81 -41.64
CA THR A 11 2.15 3.03 -40.39
C THR A 11 3.09 2.75 -39.23
N CYS A 12 3.63 3.81 -38.69
CA CYS A 12 4.34 3.75 -37.41
C CYS A 12 3.30 3.47 -36.34
N ALA A 13 3.16 2.20 -35.99
CA ALA A 13 2.36 1.82 -34.82
C ALA A 13 3.09 2.30 -33.58
N LEU A 14 2.63 3.44 -33.06
CA LEU A 14 3.09 3.95 -31.79
C LEU A 14 2.55 3.01 -30.72
N MET A 15 3.35 2.05 -30.28
CA MET A 15 3.02 1.25 -29.11
C MET A 15 3.15 2.13 -27.88
N LEU A 16 2.02 2.67 -27.44
CA LEU A 16 1.94 3.25 -26.12
C LEU A 16 2.04 2.12 -25.11
N VAL A 17 3.22 1.91 -24.58
CA VAL A 17 3.37 1.11 -23.37
C VAL A 17 2.94 2.03 -22.23
N ALA A 18 1.67 1.94 -21.85
CA ALA A 18 1.22 2.58 -20.66
C ALA A 18 1.82 1.84 -19.47
N ASP A 19 2.93 2.36 -18.97
CA ASP A 19 3.46 1.98 -17.67
C ASP A 19 2.62 2.69 -16.61
N ALA A 20 1.36 2.31 -16.57
CA ALA A 20 0.48 2.78 -15.52
C ALA A 20 0.88 2.04 -14.25
N GLY A 21 1.41 2.78 -13.25
CA GLY A 21 1.52 2.27 -11.90
C GLY A 21 0.16 1.70 -11.50
N ARG A 22 0.01 0.40 -11.60
CA ARG A 22 -1.21 -0.30 -11.27
C ARG A 22 -1.32 -0.36 -9.76
N ALA A 23 -2.54 -0.24 -9.22
CA ALA A 23 -2.81 -0.54 -7.81
C ALA A 23 -2.29 -1.93 -7.43
N ASP A 24 -2.22 -2.87 -8.42
CA ASP A 24 -1.68 -4.22 -8.28
C ASP A 24 -0.16 -4.26 -8.03
N ASP A 25 0.57 -3.18 -8.31
CA ASP A 25 2.01 -3.08 -8.08
C ASP A 25 2.34 -2.65 -6.65
N ALA A 26 1.34 -2.37 -5.83
CA ALA A 26 1.55 -2.06 -4.42
C ALA A 26 2.08 -3.28 -3.67
N VAL A 27 3.04 -3.04 -2.78
CA VAL A 27 3.50 -4.06 -1.84
C VAL A 27 2.37 -4.33 -0.85
N SER A 28 1.93 -5.58 -0.76
CA SER A 28 0.92 -6.00 0.21
C SER A 28 1.59 -6.46 1.50
N LEU A 29 1.23 -5.81 2.60
CA LEU A 29 1.62 -6.19 3.95
C LEU A 29 0.38 -6.54 4.75
N SER A 30 0.52 -7.40 5.74
CA SER A 30 -0.61 -7.83 6.58
C SER A 30 -0.21 -7.84 8.04
N LEU A 31 -1.15 -7.41 8.90
CA LEU A 31 -1.04 -7.56 10.32
C LEU A 31 -2.39 -7.89 10.94
N VAL A 32 -2.37 -8.48 12.12
CA VAL A 32 -3.54 -8.69 12.97
C VAL A 32 -3.41 -7.89 14.25
N MET A 33 -4.54 -7.40 14.73
CA MET A 33 -4.66 -6.83 16.08
C MET A 33 -5.29 -7.86 16.98
N LYS A 34 -4.55 -8.26 18.01
CA LYS A 34 -5.00 -9.27 18.98
C LYS A 34 -4.39 -9.00 20.35
N GLY A 35 -5.20 -9.00 21.38
CA GLY A 35 -4.73 -8.78 22.75
C GLY A 35 -4.04 -7.43 22.93
N HIS A 36 -4.54 -6.39 22.28
CA HIS A 36 -3.95 -5.04 22.26
C HIS A 36 -2.51 -4.99 21.74
N LYS A 37 -2.19 -5.88 20.78
CA LYS A 37 -0.90 -5.94 20.10
C LYS A 37 -1.10 -6.04 18.60
N PHE A 38 -0.15 -5.52 17.83
CA PHE A 38 -0.02 -5.84 16.42
C PHE A 38 0.85 -7.07 16.25
N GLU A 39 0.41 -7.98 15.40
CA GLU A 39 1.16 -9.19 15.05
C GLU A 39 1.27 -9.31 13.52
N PRO A 40 2.47 -9.08 12.93
CA PRO A 40 3.69 -8.61 13.58
C PRO A 40 3.62 -7.12 13.96
N ALA A 41 4.38 -6.71 14.97
CA ALA A 41 4.49 -5.31 15.37
C ALA A 41 5.46 -4.51 14.47
N GLU A 42 6.26 -5.18 13.67
CA GLU A 42 7.18 -4.58 12.74
C GLU A 42 6.93 -5.12 11.33
N LEU A 43 6.59 -4.20 10.42
CA LEU A 43 6.40 -4.47 9.00
C LEU A 43 7.60 -3.95 8.22
N HIS A 44 7.91 -4.59 7.10
CA HIS A 44 9.01 -4.21 6.23
C HIS A 44 8.51 -4.00 4.80
N ALA A 45 8.94 -2.92 4.19
CA ALA A 45 8.64 -2.62 2.78
C ALA A 45 9.87 -2.03 2.09
N PRO A 46 10.06 -2.29 0.79
CA PRO A 46 11.12 -1.65 0.04
C PRO A 46 10.85 -0.14 -0.12
N PRO A 47 11.90 0.68 -0.28
CA PRO A 47 11.72 2.10 -0.55
C PRO A 47 11.11 2.35 -1.92
N GLY A 48 10.43 3.48 -2.07
CA GLY A 48 9.97 3.96 -3.35
C GLY A 48 8.78 3.21 -3.98
N ARG A 49 8.10 2.36 -3.22
CA ARG A 49 6.93 1.62 -3.69
C ARG A 49 5.69 1.94 -2.86
N ALA A 50 4.55 2.05 -3.53
CA ALA A 50 3.27 2.13 -2.86
C ALA A 50 3.02 0.87 -2.01
N ILE A 51 2.33 1.02 -0.89
CA ILE A 51 2.10 -0.06 0.07
C ILE A 51 0.61 -0.15 0.37
N ALA A 52 0.10 -1.37 0.45
CA ALA A 52 -1.23 -1.66 0.98
C ALA A 52 -1.05 -2.49 2.25
N ILE A 53 -1.54 -1.97 3.38
CA ILE A 53 -1.49 -2.68 4.65
C ILE A 53 -2.88 -3.24 4.94
N HIS A 54 -2.97 -4.55 4.99
CA HIS A 54 -4.18 -5.28 5.36
C HIS A 54 -4.19 -5.51 6.86
N VAL A 55 -5.23 -5.02 7.52
CA VAL A 55 -5.38 -5.08 8.97
C VAL A 55 -6.59 -5.91 9.32
N LYS A 56 -6.43 -6.88 10.20
CA LYS A 56 -7.52 -7.67 10.74
C LYS A 56 -7.65 -7.41 12.24
N ASN A 57 -8.81 -6.97 12.68
CA ASN A 57 -9.07 -6.74 14.11
C ASN A 57 -9.71 -7.97 14.74
N LEU A 58 -8.92 -8.72 15.50
CA LEU A 58 -9.38 -9.90 16.24
C LEU A 58 -9.77 -9.57 17.68
N ASN A 59 -9.72 -8.31 18.08
CA ASN A 59 -10.16 -7.87 19.40
C ASN A 59 -11.69 -7.78 19.46
N PRO A 60 -12.28 -7.89 20.64
CA PRO A 60 -13.74 -7.76 20.83
C PRO A 60 -14.25 -6.32 20.80
N SER A 61 -13.37 -5.34 20.60
CA SER A 61 -13.71 -3.92 20.50
C SER A 61 -13.13 -3.31 19.23
N ALA A 62 -13.67 -2.17 18.80
CA ALA A 62 -13.14 -1.42 17.68
C ALA A 62 -11.75 -0.87 17.97
N SER A 63 -10.95 -0.73 16.93
CA SER A 63 -9.64 -0.09 16.96
C SER A 63 -9.58 1.01 15.91
N GLU A 64 -8.74 2.01 16.15
CA GLU A 64 -8.43 3.02 15.15
C GLU A 64 -6.96 2.87 14.75
N PHE A 65 -6.75 2.29 13.57
CA PHE A 65 -5.41 2.10 13.01
C PHE A 65 -4.93 3.41 12.41
N GLU A 66 -3.89 3.99 12.97
CA GLU A 66 -3.47 5.35 12.67
C GLU A 66 -1.95 5.48 12.58
N SER A 67 -1.52 6.38 11.71
CA SER A 67 -0.13 6.81 11.63
C SER A 67 -0.07 8.27 11.20
N GLY A 68 0.47 9.12 12.06
CA GLY A 68 0.81 10.49 11.68
C GLY A 68 1.96 10.52 10.68
N ASP A 69 2.94 9.64 10.85
CA ASP A 69 4.11 9.54 9.97
C ASP A 69 3.74 9.11 8.55
N LEU A 70 2.78 8.18 8.42
CA LEU A 70 2.37 7.61 7.14
C LEU A 70 1.06 8.21 6.60
N HIS A 71 0.46 9.13 7.33
CA HIS A 71 -0.75 9.88 6.94
C HIS A 71 -1.97 8.99 6.68
N PHE A 72 -2.30 8.12 7.61
CA PHE A 72 -3.55 7.36 7.53
C PHE A 72 -4.26 7.27 8.88
N GLU A 73 -5.56 7.09 8.81
CA GLU A 73 -6.45 6.90 9.94
C GLU A 73 -7.62 6.03 9.49
N LYS A 74 -7.85 4.92 10.18
CA LYS A 74 -8.90 3.97 9.81
C LYS A 74 -9.49 3.29 11.02
N VAL A 75 -10.79 3.46 11.24
CA VAL A 75 -11.53 2.69 12.24
C VAL A 75 -11.77 1.27 11.69
N VAL A 76 -11.39 0.29 12.48
CA VAL A 76 -11.58 -1.12 12.17
C VAL A 76 -12.48 -1.72 13.24
N PRO A 77 -13.76 -1.96 12.96
CA PRO A 77 -14.67 -2.57 13.94
C PRO A 77 -14.19 -3.95 14.39
N ALA A 78 -14.65 -4.36 15.56
CA ALA A 78 -14.33 -5.70 16.11
C ALA A 78 -14.62 -6.80 15.09
N GLY A 79 -13.67 -7.70 14.88
CA GLY A 79 -13.79 -8.83 13.95
C GLY A 79 -13.74 -8.50 12.47
N ASN A 80 -13.53 -7.23 12.10
CA ASN A 80 -13.51 -6.79 10.71
C ASN A 80 -12.08 -6.58 10.19
N ASP A 81 -12.00 -6.48 8.88
CA ASP A 81 -10.78 -6.21 8.14
C ASP A 81 -10.83 -4.80 7.53
N ALA A 82 -9.66 -4.23 7.32
CA ALA A 82 -9.51 -2.97 6.60
C ALA A 82 -8.20 -2.98 5.79
N VAL A 83 -8.12 -2.10 4.82
CA VAL A 83 -6.90 -1.87 4.04
C VAL A 83 -6.60 -0.37 4.10
N VAL A 84 -5.36 -0.04 4.43
CA VAL A 84 -4.86 1.33 4.31
C VAL A 84 -3.80 1.40 3.22
N HIS A 85 -3.80 2.51 2.49
CA HIS A 85 -2.87 2.75 1.40
C HIS A 85 -1.82 3.77 1.83
N VAL A 86 -0.57 3.41 1.66
CA VAL A 86 0.58 4.23 2.01
C VAL A 86 1.35 4.58 0.75
N ARG A 87 1.65 5.86 0.60
CA ARG A 87 2.48 6.35 -0.51
C ARG A 87 3.90 5.78 -0.41
N PRO A 88 4.65 5.74 -1.53
CA PRO A 88 6.07 5.37 -1.49
C PRO A 88 6.82 6.14 -0.41
N GLN A 89 7.61 5.41 0.38
CA GLN A 89 8.38 5.98 1.49
C GLN A 89 9.88 5.90 1.21
N GLN A 90 10.60 6.84 1.77
CA GLN A 90 12.06 6.81 1.82
C GLN A 90 12.53 5.89 2.95
N PRO A 91 13.82 5.47 2.96
CA PRO A 91 14.37 4.71 4.07
C PRO A 91 14.09 5.39 5.41
N GLY A 92 13.61 4.61 6.37
CA GLY A 92 13.25 5.14 7.69
C GLY A 92 12.41 4.17 8.50
N ARG A 93 12.05 4.62 9.68
CA ARG A 93 11.22 3.90 10.63
C ARG A 93 9.99 4.75 10.94
N TYR A 94 8.83 4.24 10.64
CA TYR A 94 7.56 4.96 10.69
C TYR A 94 6.63 4.31 11.70
N ASN A 95 6.16 5.09 12.69
CA ASN A 95 5.28 4.59 13.73
C ASN A 95 3.83 4.49 13.25
N PHE A 96 3.14 3.44 13.65
CA PHE A 96 1.69 3.33 13.62
C PHE A 96 1.18 2.81 14.97
N PHE A 97 -0.08 3.06 15.26
CA PHE A 97 -0.65 2.74 16.57
C PHE A 97 -2.16 2.57 16.48
N ASP A 98 -2.76 2.11 17.58
CA ASP A 98 -4.21 2.08 17.78
C ASP A 98 -4.59 3.28 18.64
N ASP A 99 -5.30 4.27 18.07
CA ASP A 99 -5.67 5.48 18.81
C ASP A 99 -6.71 5.24 19.89
N PHE A 100 -7.42 4.11 19.84
CA PHE A 100 -8.33 3.69 20.91
C PHE A 100 -7.62 2.93 22.03
N HIS A 101 -6.40 2.46 21.78
CA HIS A 101 -5.58 1.69 22.73
C HIS A 101 -4.11 2.07 22.52
N HIS A 102 -3.68 3.17 23.14
CA HIS A 102 -2.39 3.80 22.87
C HIS A 102 -1.17 2.93 23.17
N GLU A 103 -1.32 1.91 24.00
CA GLU A 103 -0.27 0.93 24.28
C GLU A 103 0.04 0.03 23.07
N THR A 104 -0.89 -0.05 22.12
CA THR A 104 -0.73 -0.85 20.91
C THR A 104 0.04 -0.06 19.85
N GLN A 105 1.31 -0.38 19.68
CA GLN A 105 2.26 0.33 18.83
C GLN A 105 2.95 -0.62 17.87
N GLY A 106 3.29 -0.10 16.70
CA GLY A 106 4.07 -0.82 15.71
C GLY A 106 4.88 0.12 14.80
N PHE A 107 5.67 -0.48 13.93
CA PHE A 107 6.52 0.26 13.02
C PHE A 107 6.57 -0.35 11.64
N LEU A 108 6.56 0.52 10.64
CA LEU A 108 6.97 0.18 9.28
C LEU A 108 8.44 0.55 9.13
N VAL A 109 9.26 -0.43 8.74
CA VAL A 109 10.68 -0.23 8.48
C VAL A 109 10.92 -0.30 6.97
N VAL A 110 11.52 0.76 6.44
CA VAL A 110 11.94 0.84 5.04
C VAL A 110 13.47 0.90 5.04
N PRO A 111 14.14 -0.12 4.49
CA PRO A 111 15.61 -0.18 4.51
C PRO A 111 16.28 0.83 3.58
#